data_493715507808dff8f4003cae7dbd2da7
#
_entry.id   493715507808dff8f4003cae7dbd2da7
#
_cell.length_a   1.000
_cell.length_b   1.000
_cell.length_c   1.000
_cell.angle_alpha   90.00
_cell.angle_beta   90.00
_cell.angle_gamma   90.00
#
_symmetry.space_group_name_H-M   'P 1'
#
loop_
_entity.id
_entity.type
_entity.pdbx_description
1 polymer ?
#
loop_
_entity_poly.entity_id
_entity_poly.type
_entity_poly.pdbx_seq_one_letter_code
_entity_poly.pdbx_strand_id
1 'polypeptide(L)'
;MIYFDNAATTMPNKEVLDVYQKVAKTIWYNPSGMYKESVLAKNYIDKAKSTILKTLNINNKEIIFTSGATEANNTAIFSVCNKYIGMNKHIITTSIEHASVYNCFKYLERMGFRVTYLKCNGGIVDLEELKNALTKDTILVSIMWVNNIIGSIQPIEEINSIVKKYSHAKLHVDAVQGIGKIPFDFDPNKVDYLSLTLHKIEGLKGTGLLFIPNNVQIEPYIKGGHQQNNMRAGTMDVAGAVAASKAISIP
;
A
#
# COMPACT_ATOMS: atom_id res chain seq x y z
N MET A 1 -12.49 -28.72 7.28
CA MET A 1 -13.27 -27.46 7.22
C MET A 1 -13.17 -26.95 5.81
N ILE A 2 -14.29 -26.57 5.20
CA ILE A 2 -14.31 -25.87 3.91
C ILE A 2 -14.36 -24.36 4.24
N TYR A 3 -13.40 -23.57 3.70
CA TYR A 3 -13.27 -22.14 3.97
C TYR A 3 -13.49 -21.33 2.69
N PHE A 4 -14.54 -20.49 2.68
CA PHE A 4 -14.94 -19.69 1.53
C PHE A 4 -14.74 -18.18 1.73
N ASP A 5 -14.12 -17.75 2.82
CA ASP A 5 -13.93 -16.32 3.13
C ASP A 5 -12.49 -15.84 2.88
N ASN A 6 -11.91 -16.20 1.73
CA ASN A 6 -10.54 -15.79 1.35
C ASN A 6 -10.41 -14.26 1.14
N ALA A 7 -11.52 -13.55 0.96
CA ALA A 7 -11.51 -12.09 0.94
C ALA A 7 -11.21 -11.49 2.33
N ALA A 8 -11.57 -12.17 3.43
CA ALA A 8 -11.24 -11.73 4.78
C ALA A 8 -9.78 -12.05 5.15
N THR A 9 -9.31 -13.27 4.86
CA THR A 9 -7.92 -13.71 5.06
C THR A 9 -7.71 -15.04 4.34
N THR A 10 -6.45 -15.39 4.07
CA THR A 10 -6.10 -16.70 3.53
C THR A 10 -5.27 -17.50 4.55
N MET A 11 -5.27 -18.82 4.41
CA MET A 11 -4.33 -19.68 5.12
C MET A 11 -2.90 -19.41 4.60
N PRO A 12 -1.91 -19.19 5.48
CA PRO A 12 -0.54 -19.01 5.02
C PRO A 12 -0.03 -20.25 4.27
N ASN A 13 0.63 -20.04 3.16
CA ASN A 13 1.26 -21.10 2.39
C ASN A 13 2.38 -21.77 3.19
N LYS A 14 2.51 -23.09 3.07
CA LYS A 14 3.53 -23.86 3.79
C LYS A 14 4.95 -23.35 3.51
N GLU A 15 5.27 -23.05 2.26
CA GLU A 15 6.60 -22.55 1.89
C GLU A 15 6.89 -21.17 2.50
N VAL A 16 5.87 -20.32 2.67
CA VAL A 16 5.99 -19.02 3.35
C VAL A 16 6.28 -19.21 4.83
N LEU A 17 5.59 -20.15 5.48
CA LEU A 17 5.82 -20.49 6.89
C LEU A 17 7.21 -21.09 7.10
N ASP A 18 7.64 -22.03 6.25
CA ASP A 18 8.95 -22.68 6.33
C ASP A 18 10.09 -21.64 6.18
N VAL A 19 9.96 -20.73 5.22
CA VAL A 19 10.93 -19.63 5.00
C VAL A 19 10.94 -18.69 6.19
N TYR A 20 9.77 -18.26 6.70
CA TYR A 20 9.69 -17.40 7.87
C TYR A 20 10.41 -18.04 9.07
N GLN A 21 10.07 -19.29 9.39
CA GLN A 21 10.64 -20.01 10.53
C GLN A 21 12.16 -20.17 10.39
N LYS A 22 12.64 -20.49 9.19
CA LYS A 22 14.08 -20.62 8.89
C LYS A 22 14.81 -19.31 9.16
N VAL A 23 14.32 -18.22 8.56
CA VAL A 23 14.96 -16.89 8.68
C VAL A 23 14.89 -16.38 10.12
N ALA A 24 13.75 -16.51 10.80
CA ALA A 24 13.60 -16.11 12.21
C ALA A 24 14.60 -16.81 13.14
N LYS A 25 14.95 -18.07 12.85
CA LYS A 25 15.95 -18.83 13.65
C LYS A 25 17.39 -18.49 13.30
N THR A 26 17.69 -18.07 12.06
CA THR A 26 19.08 -17.96 11.58
C THR A 26 19.52 -16.51 11.34
N ILE A 27 18.59 -15.57 11.09
CA ILE A 27 18.89 -14.16 10.76
C ILE A 27 18.06 -13.25 11.68
N TRP A 28 18.17 -13.45 12.96
CA TRP A 28 17.42 -12.73 14.01
C TRP A 28 18.03 -11.38 14.41
N TYR A 29 19.14 -11.01 13.81
CA TYR A 29 19.90 -9.80 14.14
C TYR A 29 19.17 -8.52 13.73
N ASN A 30 19.40 -7.44 14.50
CA ASN A 30 18.86 -6.13 14.15
C ASN A 30 19.58 -5.58 12.91
N PRO A 31 18.86 -5.31 11.79
CA PRO A 31 19.48 -4.83 10.55
C PRO A 31 20.03 -3.40 10.61
N SER A 32 19.80 -2.67 11.72
CA SER A 32 20.33 -1.30 11.93
C SER A 32 21.71 -1.25 12.54
N GLY A 33 22.29 -2.38 12.95
CA GLY A 33 23.63 -2.47 13.51
C GLY A 33 24.73 -2.39 12.45
N MET A 34 25.98 -2.17 12.88
CA MET A 34 27.14 -2.05 12.00
C MET A 34 28.02 -3.32 11.94
N TYR A 35 27.70 -4.35 12.72
CA TYR A 35 28.44 -5.60 12.74
C TYR A 35 27.98 -6.55 11.62
N LYS A 36 28.80 -7.55 11.32
CA LYS A 36 28.65 -8.44 10.16
C LYS A 36 27.25 -9.06 10.02
N GLU A 37 26.70 -9.54 11.12
CA GLU A 37 25.40 -10.20 11.14
C GLU A 37 24.25 -9.21 10.89
N SER A 38 24.37 -7.97 11.35
CA SER A 38 23.41 -6.90 11.04
C SER A 38 23.42 -6.53 9.56
N VAL A 39 24.62 -6.44 8.96
CA VAL A 39 24.76 -6.23 7.51
C VAL A 39 24.11 -7.38 6.73
N LEU A 40 24.32 -8.62 7.19
CA LEU A 40 23.66 -9.78 6.60
C LEU A 40 22.12 -9.66 6.67
N ALA A 41 21.58 -9.32 7.84
CA ALA A 41 20.14 -9.12 8.03
C ALA A 41 19.58 -8.02 7.09
N LYS A 42 20.33 -6.90 6.94
CA LYS A 42 19.96 -5.86 5.98
C LYS A 42 19.95 -6.37 4.53
N ASN A 43 20.95 -7.14 4.13
CA ASN A 43 21.02 -7.72 2.79
C ASN A 43 19.82 -8.65 2.49
N TYR A 44 19.30 -9.38 3.49
CA TYR A 44 18.09 -10.17 3.35
C TYR A 44 16.87 -9.31 3.06
N ILE A 45 16.71 -8.16 3.74
CA ILE A 45 15.63 -7.20 3.49
C ILE A 45 15.75 -6.61 2.09
N ASP A 46 16.94 -6.15 1.70
CA ASP A 46 17.18 -5.53 0.40
C ASP A 46 16.90 -6.52 -0.75
N LYS A 47 17.30 -7.78 -0.57
CA LYS A 47 16.98 -8.86 -1.52
C LYS A 47 15.49 -9.13 -1.58
N ALA A 48 14.79 -9.13 -0.44
CA ALA A 48 13.34 -9.30 -0.41
C ALA A 48 12.62 -8.17 -1.17
N LYS A 49 13.01 -6.91 -0.94
CA LYS A 49 12.49 -5.74 -1.69
C LYS A 49 12.72 -5.91 -3.21
N SER A 50 13.94 -6.22 -3.61
CA SER A 50 14.29 -6.43 -5.02
C SER A 50 13.48 -7.55 -5.66
N THR A 51 13.28 -8.66 -4.96
CA THR A 51 12.47 -9.79 -5.44
C THR A 51 11.02 -9.36 -5.64
N ILE A 52 10.41 -8.68 -4.66
CA ILE A 52 9.04 -8.18 -4.74
C ILE A 52 8.86 -7.25 -5.94
N LEU A 53 9.73 -6.25 -6.08
CA LEU A 53 9.69 -5.29 -7.18
C LEU A 53 9.79 -5.98 -8.55
N LYS A 54 10.72 -6.94 -8.68
CA LYS A 54 10.90 -7.71 -9.91
C LYS A 54 9.67 -8.56 -10.24
N THR A 55 9.12 -9.27 -9.26
CA THR A 55 7.95 -10.15 -9.46
C THR A 55 6.72 -9.36 -9.89
N LEU A 56 6.51 -8.16 -9.33
CA LEU A 56 5.39 -7.29 -9.67
C LEU A 56 5.67 -6.36 -10.88
N ASN A 57 6.84 -6.47 -11.52
CA ASN A 57 7.28 -5.60 -12.62
C ASN A 57 7.21 -4.10 -12.26
N ILE A 58 7.60 -3.77 -11.03
CA ILE A 58 7.68 -2.41 -10.52
C ILE A 58 9.14 -1.98 -10.48
N ASN A 59 9.51 -0.88 -11.17
CA ASN A 59 10.91 -0.50 -11.36
C ASN A 59 11.26 0.92 -10.89
N ASN A 60 10.26 1.74 -10.54
CA ASN A 60 10.44 3.14 -10.15
C ASN A 60 9.93 3.43 -8.72
N LYS A 61 9.79 2.41 -7.88
CA LYS A 61 9.28 2.56 -6.51
C LYS A 61 10.21 1.95 -5.47
N GLU A 62 10.13 2.52 -4.29
CA GLU A 62 10.65 1.96 -3.05
C GLU A 62 9.53 1.28 -2.26
N ILE A 63 9.90 0.24 -1.48
CA ILE A 63 8.98 -0.49 -0.61
C ILE A 63 9.20 -0.05 0.84
N ILE A 64 8.11 0.28 1.52
CA ILE A 64 8.05 0.42 2.97
C ILE A 64 7.27 -0.78 3.52
N PHE A 65 7.90 -1.56 4.40
CA PHE A 65 7.24 -2.62 5.15
C PHE A 65 6.41 -2.00 6.28
N THR A 66 5.17 -2.43 6.40
CA THR A 66 4.18 -1.99 7.38
C THR A 66 3.59 -3.20 8.13
N SER A 67 2.82 -2.96 9.16
CA SER A 67 2.12 -4.04 9.91
C SER A 67 0.91 -4.62 9.17
N GLY A 68 0.54 -4.05 8.02
CA GLY A 68 -0.60 -4.47 7.21
C GLY A 68 -1.11 -3.33 6.34
N ALA A 69 -2.13 -3.61 5.52
CA ALA A 69 -2.70 -2.61 4.63
C ALA A 69 -3.29 -1.40 5.36
N THR A 70 -3.83 -1.57 6.56
CA THR A 70 -4.34 -0.45 7.35
C THR A 70 -3.25 0.58 7.62
N GLU A 71 -2.07 0.15 8.06
CA GLU A 71 -0.92 1.06 8.24
C GLU A 71 -0.44 1.60 6.90
N ALA A 72 -0.38 0.79 5.84
CA ALA A 72 0.06 1.23 4.51
C ALA A 72 -0.86 2.32 3.95
N ASN A 73 -2.19 2.13 4.00
CA ASN A 73 -3.19 3.12 3.57
C ASN A 73 -3.09 4.42 4.39
N ASN A 74 -3.02 4.31 5.72
CA ASN A 74 -2.85 5.48 6.59
C ASN A 74 -1.55 6.23 6.27
N THR A 75 -0.43 5.52 6.13
CA THR A 75 0.86 6.12 5.79
C THR A 75 0.79 6.84 4.44
N ALA A 76 0.22 6.24 3.40
CA ALA A 76 0.06 6.87 2.10
C ALA A 76 -0.76 8.17 2.19
N ILE A 77 -1.94 8.10 2.81
CA ILE A 77 -2.88 9.21 2.90
C ILE A 77 -2.30 10.36 3.73
N PHE A 78 -1.82 10.05 4.95
CA PHE A 78 -1.32 11.09 5.86
C PHE A 78 0.02 11.67 5.41
N SER A 79 0.87 10.92 4.69
CA SER A 79 2.12 11.47 4.12
C SER A 79 1.87 12.58 3.09
N VAL A 80 0.73 12.55 2.41
CA VAL A 80 0.32 13.63 1.50
C VAL A 80 -0.38 14.75 2.25
N CYS A 81 -1.28 14.41 3.18
CA CYS A 81 -2.22 15.36 3.76
C CYS A 81 -1.67 16.18 4.94
N ASN A 82 -0.79 15.61 5.79
CA ASN A 82 -0.38 16.27 7.05
C ASN A 82 0.13 17.68 6.89
N LYS A 83 0.92 17.94 5.86
CA LYS A 83 1.48 19.29 5.59
C LYS A 83 0.45 20.34 5.15
N TYR A 84 -0.79 19.91 4.88
CA TYR A 84 -1.87 20.77 4.41
C TYR A 84 -3.03 20.91 5.42
N ILE A 85 -2.86 20.42 6.65
CA ILE A 85 -3.87 20.56 7.70
C ILE A 85 -4.17 22.05 7.91
N GLY A 86 -5.46 22.43 7.94
CA GLY A 86 -5.91 23.80 8.07
C GLY A 86 -5.85 24.67 6.80
N MET A 87 -5.40 24.11 5.66
CA MET A 87 -5.28 24.85 4.39
C MET A 87 -6.48 24.64 3.44
N ASN A 88 -7.55 24.04 3.89
CA ASN A 88 -8.78 23.79 3.11
C ASN A 88 -8.51 23.12 1.75
N LYS A 89 -7.51 22.23 1.68
CA LYS A 89 -7.20 21.48 0.47
C LYS A 89 -8.27 20.43 0.18
N HIS A 90 -8.29 19.98 -1.07
CA HIS A 90 -9.28 19.02 -1.57
C HIS A 90 -8.67 17.63 -1.72
N ILE A 91 -9.43 16.60 -1.31
CA ILE A 91 -9.08 15.20 -1.47
C ILE A 91 -10.29 14.41 -1.96
N ILE A 92 -10.05 13.40 -2.76
CA ILE A 92 -11.10 12.59 -3.40
C ILE A 92 -10.92 11.12 -3.04
N THR A 93 -12.01 10.44 -2.74
CA THR A 93 -12.08 8.99 -2.56
C THR A 93 -13.43 8.45 -3.05
N THR A 94 -13.66 7.15 -2.96
CA THR A 94 -14.95 6.57 -3.32
C THR A 94 -15.81 6.27 -2.09
N SER A 95 -17.11 6.07 -2.33
CA SER A 95 -18.06 5.67 -1.26
C SER A 95 -17.94 4.20 -0.86
N ILE A 96 -17.16 3.40 -1.59
CA ILE A 96 -17.03 1.94 -1.41
C ILE A 96 -15.68 1.49 -0.87
N GLU A 97 -14.85 2.42 -0.41
CA GLU A 97 -13.53 2.13 0.13
C GLU A 97 -13.57 1.24 1.39
N HIS A 98 -12.49 0.49 1.58
CA HIS A 98 -12.27 -0.19 2.85
C HIS A 98 -12.18 0.82 4.01
N ALA A 99 -12.61 0.41 5.22
CA ALA A 99 -12.63 1.27 6.41
C ALA A 99 -11.28 1.94 6.71
N SER A 100 -10.15 1.30 6.37
CA SER A 100 -8.79 1.88 6.56
C SER A 100 -8.50 3.09 5.66
N VAL A 101 -9.24 3.27 4.57
CA VAL A 101 -9.21 4.46 3.70
C VAL A 101 -10.35 5.40 4.08
N TYR A 102 -11.59 4.90 4.08
CA TYR A 102 -12.78 5.70 4.33
C TYR A 102 -12.69 6.51 5.65
N ASN A 103 -12.27 5.88 6.74
CA ASN A 103 -12.16 6.56 8.04
C ASN A 103 -11.02 7.59 8.09
N CYS A 104 -9.95 7.42 7.29
CA CYS A 104 -8.91 8.45 7.13
C CYS A 104 -9.51 9.71 6.50
N PHE A 105 -10.31 9.55 5.44
CA PHE A 105 -10.97 10.67 4.79
C PHE A 105 -12.00 11.35 5.71
N LYS A 106 -12.78 10.58 6.48
CA LYS A 106 -13.67 11.14 7.52
C LYS A 106 -12.93 11.90 8.62
N TYR A 107 -11.75 11.43 8.99
CA TYR A 107 -10.89 12.15 9.93
C TYR A 107 -10.37 13.46 9.33
N LEU A 108 -9.85 13.42 8.09
CA LEU A 108 -9.33 14.59 7.39
C LEU A 108 -10.41 15.65 7.11
N GLU A 109 -11.66 15.24 6.84
CA GLU A 109 -12.81 16.13 6.71
C GLU A 109 -12.99 16.97 8.01
N ARG A 110 -12.92 16.33 9.18
CA ARG A 110 -12.95 17.02 10.49
C ARG A 110 -11.74 17.92 10.73
N MET A 111 -10.60 17.62 10.07
CA MET A 111 -9.39 18.44 10.12
C MET A 111 -9.38 19.59 9.10
N GLY A 112 -10.51 19.87 8.42
CA GLY A 112 -10.71 21.01 7.54
C GLY A 112 -10.36 20.77 6.08
N PHE A 113 -10.23 19.50 5.63
CA PHE A 113 -10.13 19.20 4.20
C PHE A 113 -11.52 19.19 3.57
N ARG A 114 -11.61 19.63 2.31
CA ARG A 114 -12.77 19.37 1.47
C ARG A 114 -12.66 17.95 0.92
N VAL A 115 -13.70 17.14 1.13
CA VAL A 115 -13.69 15.73 0.72
C VAL A 115 -14.80 15.48 -0.30
N THR A 116 -14.46 14.90 -1.44
CA THR A 116 -15.43 14.34 -2.38
C THR A 116 -15.42 12.82 -2.28
N TYR A 117 -16.58 12.26 -1.99
CA TYR A 117 -16.85 10.82 -2.02
C TYR A 117 -17.56 10.48 -3.34
N LEU A 118 -16.80 9.98 -4.33
CA LEU A 118 -17.35 9.61 -5.63
C LEU A 118 -18.38 8.49 -5.49
N LYS A 119 -19.44 8.59 -6.22
CA LYS A 119 -20.45 7.53 -6.33
C LYS A 119 -19.91 6.40 -7.20
N CYS A 120 -20.34 5.18 -6.89
CA CYS A 120 -19.97 3.99 -7.66
C CYS A 120 -21.26 3.33 -8.17
N ASN A 121 -21.56 3.51 -9.44
CA ASN A 121 -22.71 2.92 -10.10
C ASN A 121 -22.39 1.46 -10.45
N GLY A 122 -23.16 0.51 -9.91
CA GLY A 122 -22.85 -0.92 -10.06
C GLY A 122 -21.48 -1.31 -9.48
N GLY A 123 -20.94 -0.52 -8.53
CA GLY A 123 -19.65 -0.76 -7.91
C GLY A 123 -18.45 -0.17 -8.67
N ILE A 124 -18.68 0.54 -9.79
CA ILE A 124 -17.63 1.18 -10.60
C ILE A 124 -17.73 2.70 -10.44
N VAL A 125 -16.58 3.36 -10.27
CA VAL A 125 -16.49 4.82 -10.13
C VAL A 125 -16.91 5.51 -11.43
N ASP A 126 -17.69 6.60 -11.29
CA ASP A 126 -18.05 7.45 -12.41
C ASP A 126 -16.86 8.35 -12.79
N LEU A 127 -16.27 8.12 -13.97
CA LEU A 127 -15.11 8.85 -14.46
C LEU A 127 -15.43 10.32 -14.79
N GLU A 128 -16.66 10.63 -15.21
CA GLU A 128 -17.06 12.04 -15.44
C GLU A 128 -17.26 12.77 -14.10
N GLU A 129 -17.82 12.09 -13.08
CA GLU A 129 -17.89 12.66 -11.74
C GLU A 129 -16.48 12.94 -11.18
N LEU A 130 -15.53 11.99 -11.35
CA LEU A 130 -14.12 12.19 -10.97
C LEU A 130 -13.53 13.42 -11.67
N LYS A 131 -13.66 13.51 -12.99
CA LYS A 131 -13.13 14.61 -13.79
C LYS A 131 -13.70 15.96 -13.35
N ASN A 132 -15.00 16.04 -13.09
CA ASN A 132 -15.68 17.26 -12.66
C ASN A 132 -15.35 17.64 -11.21
N ALA A 133 -14.99 16.68 -10.34
CA ALA A 133 -14.58 16.92 -8.97
C ALA A 133 -13.13 17.43 -8.84
N LEU A 134 -12.26 17.13 -9.81
CA LEU A 134 -10.86 17.55 -9.77
C LEU A 134 -10.72 19.07 -9.87
N THR A 135 -9.89 19.64 -9.00
CA THR A 135 -9.56 21.07 -8.97
C THR A 135 -8.06 21.29 -8.82
N LYS A 136 -7.59 22.52 -8.96
CA LYS A 136 -6.19 22.89 -8.68
C LYS A 136 -5.79 22.66 -7.21
N ASP A 137 -6.76 22.63 -6.31
CA ASP A 137 -6.55 22.39 -4.88
C ASP A 137 -6.61 20.91 -4.52
N THR A 138 -6.96 20.02 -5.45
CA THR A 138 -6.96 18.58 -5.22
C THR A 138 -5.52 18.10 -5.06
N ILE A 139 -5.23 17.48 -3.91
CA ILE A 139 -3.87 17.01 -3.57
C ILE A 139 -3.76 15.49 -3.52
N LEU A 140 -4.87 14.79 -3.32
CA LEU A 140 -4.92 13.33 -3.21
C LEU A 140 -6.20 12.79 -3.84
N VAL A 141 -6.06 11.74 -4.62
CA VAL A 141 -7.12 10.83 -5.04
C VAL A 141 -6.77 9.45 -4.51
N SER A 142 -7.66 8.80 -3.77
CA SER A 142 -7.44 7.46 -3.20
C SER A 142 -8.59 6.56 -3.60
N ILE A 143 -8.30 5.52 -4.37
CA ILE A 143 -9.31 4.61 -4.94
C ILE A 143 -8.80 3.17 -4.82
N MET A 144 -9.64 2.26 -4.31
CA MET A 144 -9.31 0.84 -4.29
C MET A 144 -9.32 0.26 -5.71
N TRP A 145 -8.44 -0.69 -5.99
CA TRP A 145 -8.42 -1.37 -7.29
C TRP A 145 -9.55 -2.40 -7.41
N VAL A 146 -9.66 -3.28 -6.43
CA VAL A 146 -10.70 -4.32 -6.39
C VAL A 146 -11.49 -4.20 -5.09
N ASN A 147 -12.81 -4.15 -5.18
CA ASN A 147 -13.65 -4.07 -3.98
C ASN A 147 -13.69 -5.40 -3.23
N ASN A 148 -13.51 -5.33 -1.92
CA ASN A 148 -13.41 -6.51 -1.04
C ASN A 148 -14.74 -7.22 -0.77
N ILE A 149 -15.89 -6.62 -1.11
CA ILE A 149 -17.23 -7.16 -0.84
C ILE A 149 -17.86 -7.68 -2.13
N ILE A 150 -17.88 -6.84 -3.17
CA ILE A 150 -18.58 -7.13 -4.42
C ILE A 150 -17.67 -7.52 -5.58
N GLY A 151 -16.34 -7.43 -5.39
CA GLY A 151 -15.35 -7.83 -6.39
C GLY A 151 -15.27 -6.93 -7.63
N SER A 152 -15.90 -5.75 -7.62
CA SER A 152 -15.81 -4.81 -8.74
C SER A 152 -14.36 -4.32 -8.91
N ILE A 153 -13.92 -4.22 -10.17
CA ILE A 153 -12.56 -3.79 -10.56
C ILE A 153 -12.65 -2.35 -11.06
N GLN A 154 -11.89 -1.42 -10.47
CA GLN A 154 -11.89 -0.02 -10.85
C GLN A 154 -10.96 0.22 -12.03
N PRO A 155 -11.32 1.10 -12.98
CA PRO A 155 -10.51 1.41 -14.18
C PRO A 155 -9.34 2.34 -13.81
N ILE A 156 -8.31 1.78 -13.15
CA ILE A 156 -7.19 2.55 -12.58
C ILE A 156 -6.36 3.29 -13.64
N GLU A 157 -6.19 2.72 -14.84
CA GLU A 157 -5.42 3.36 -15.92
C GLU A 157 -6.14 4.65 -16.40
N GLU A 158 -7.46 4.60 -16.58
CA GLU A 158 -8.28 5.75 -16.95
C GLU A 158 -8.33 6.78 -15.83
N ILE A 159 -8.52 6.34 -14.58
CA ILE A 159 -8.47 7.20 -13.39
C ILE A 159 -7.14 7.95 -13.33
N ASN A 160 -6.02 7.24 -13.47
CA ASN A 160 -4.69 7.85 -13.46
C ASN A 160 -4.52 8.88 -14.59
N SER A 161 -4.99 8.56 -15.78
CA SER A 161 -4.95 9.45 -16.93
C SER A 161 -5.74 10.74 -16.68
N ILE A 162 -6.94 10.64 -16.10
CA ILE A 162 -7.78 11.77 -15.74
C ILE A 162 -7.12 12.61 -14.63
N VAL A 163 -6.65 11.96 -13.54
CA VAL A 163 -6.00 12.67 -12.42
C VAL A 163 -4.80 13.48 -12.90
N LYS A 164 -3.92 12.88 -13.72
CA LYS A 164 -2.73 13.55 -14.25
C LYS A 164 -3.03 14.68 -15.24
N LYS A 165 -4.10 14.54 -16.01
CA LYS A 165 -4.50 15.54 -17.00
C LYS A 165 -5.13 16.78 -16.36
N TYR A 166 -5.93 16.60 -15.31
CA TYR A 166 -6.77 17.66 -14.75
C TYR A 166 -6.32 18.20 -13.39
N SER A 167 -5.28 17.58 -12.76
CA SER A 167 -4.76 18.03 -11.46
C SER A 167 -3.28 17.68 -11.28
N HIS A 168 -2.71 18.13 -10.15
CA HIS A 168 -1.41 17.71 -9.64
C HIS A 168 -1.55 16.74 -8.43
N ALA A 169 -2.74 16.20 -8.23
CA ALA A 169 -3.03 15.29 -7.13
C ALA A 169 -2.18 14.01 -7.23
N LYS A 170 -1.82 13.49 -6.07
CA LYS A 170 -1.24 12.16 -5.95
C LYS A 170 -2.32 11.10 -6.07
N LEU A 171 -2.04 10.01 -6.78
CA LEU A 171 -2.92 8.85 -6.86
C LEU A 171 -2.43 7.74 -5.92
N HIS A 172 -3.25 7.41 -4.92
CA HIS A 172 -3.11 6.24 -4.08
C HIS A 172 -4.08 5.15 -4.51
N VAL A 173 -3.59 3.92 -4.64
CA VAL A 173 -4.40 2.74 -4.96
C VAL A 173 -4.29 1.72 -3.84
N ASP A 174 -5.42 1.41 -3.20
CA ASP A 174 -5.52 0.23 -2.33
C ASP A 174 -5.64 -1.02 -3.21
N ALA A 175 -4.54 -1.78 -3.33
CA ALA A 175 -4.46 -2.96 -4.19
C ALA A 175 -4.60 -4.29 -3.42
N VAL A 176 -5.09 -4.24 -2.19
CA VAL A 176 -5.18 -5.40 -1.27
C VAL A 176 -5.92 -6.57 -1.87
N GLN A 177 -6.99 -6.35 -2.61
CA GLN A 177 -7.80 -7.44 -3.18
C GLN A 177 -7.42 -7.80 -4.62
N GLY A 178 -6.57 -7.03 -5.27
CA GLY A 178 -6.14 -7.27 -6.66
C GLY A 178 -4.83 -8.04 -6.77
N ILE A 179 -3.79 -7.59 -6.03
CA ILE A 179 -2.45 -8.21 -6.12
C ILE A 179 -2.49 -9.70 -5.74
N GLY A 180 -1.88 -10.53 -6.58
CA GLY A 180 -1.82 -11.98 -6.39
C GLY A 180 -3.13 -12.72 -6.67
N LYS A 181 -4.19 -12.03 -7.13
CA LYS A 181 -5.48 -12.64 -7.49
C LYS A 181 -5.86 -12.39 -8.95
N ILE A 182 -5.53 -11.23 -9.47
CA ILE A 182 -5.70 -10.87 -10.87
C ILE A 182 -4.42 -10.21 -11.40
N PRO A 183 -4.10 -10.33 -12.69
CA PRO A 183 -3.01 -9.58 -13.30
C PRO A 183 -3.32 -8.07 -13.25
N PHE A 184 -2.27 -7.24 -13.23
CA PHE A 184 -2.45 -5.80 -13.39
C PHE A 184 -3.10 -5.48 -14.74
N ASP A 185 -4.18 -4.72 -14.71
CA ASP A 185 -4.85 -4.12 -15.86
C ASP A 185 -4.49 -2.63 -16.04
N PHE A 186 -3.50 -2.16 -15.27
CA PHE A 186 -2.88 -0.84 -15.35
C PHE A 186 -1.37 -0.95 -15.10
N ASP A 187 -0.62 0.09 -15.48
CA ASP A 187 0.80 0.17 -15.16
C ASP A 187 1.01 0.64 -13.70
N PRO A 188 1.46 -0.25 -12.78
CA PRO A 188 1.67 0.11 -11.37
C PRO A 188 2.77 1.15 -11.19
N ASN A 189 3.63 1.37 -12.19
CA ASN A 189 4.67 2.39 -12.15
C ASN A 189 4.11 3.82 -12.30
N LYS A 190 2.92 3.96 -12.87
CA LYS A 190 2.28 5.27 -13.11
C LYS A 190 1.52 5.82 -11.91
N VAL A 191 1.05 4.99 -10.98
CA VAL A 191 0.38 5.44 -9.75
C VAL A 191 1.41 5.92 -8.72
N ASP A 192 1.06 6.87 -7.85
CA ASP A 192 2.03 7.40 -6.87
C ASP A 192 2.22 6.43 -5.69
N TYR A 193 1.15 5.95 -5.09
CA TYR A 193 1.18 5.05 -3.94
C TYR A 193 0.36 3.79 -4.20
N LEU A 194 0.87 2.64 -3.77
CA LEU A 194 0.18 1.36 -3.89
C LEU A 194 0.28 0.62 -2.56
N SER A 195 -0.84 0.23 -1.98
CA SER A 195 -0.90 -0.48 -0.69
C SER A 195 -1.34 -1.92 -0.85
N LEU A 196 -0.73 -2.83 -0.10
CA LEU A 196 -1.15 -4.22 -0.03
C LEU A 196 -0.89 -4.87 1.34
N THR A 197 -1.45 -6.05 1.56
CA THR A 197 -1.16 -6.91 2.71
C THR A 197 -1.00 -8.36 2.29
N LEU A 198 -0.13 -9.09 2.99
CA LEU A 198 0.26 -10.43 2.56
C LEU A 198 -0.77 -11.51 2.94
N HIS A 199 -1.53 -11.32 4.01
CA HIS A 199 -2.49 -12.32 4.47
C HIS A 199 -3.72 -12.50 3.56
N LYS A 200 -3.83 -11.73 2.48
CA LYS A 200 -4.85 -11.90 1.42
C LYS A 200 -4.35 -12.75 0.24
N ILE A 201 -3.05 -13.10 0.24
CA ILE A 201 -2.37 -13.86 -0.81
C ILE A 201 -1.48 -14.95 -0.19
N GLU A 202 -2.02 -15.70 0.75
CA GLU A 202 -1.37 -16.80 1.43
C GLU A 202 -0.07 -16.44 2.18
N GLY A 203 0.15 -15.14 2.45
CA GLY A 203 1.23 -14.65 3.27
C GLY A 203 0.84 -14.53 4.75
N LEU A 204 1.76 -13.99 5.54
CA LEU A 204 1.57 -13.82 6.98
C LEU A 204 0.69 -12.61 7.31
N LYS A 205 -0.09 -12.70 8.40
CA LYS A 205 -0.65 -11.53 9.08
C LYS A 205 0.47 -10.69 9.69
N GLY A 206 0.19 -9.42 9.96
CA GLY A 206 1.20 -8.53 10.56
C GLY A 206 2.23 -7.98 9.55
N THR A 207 2.06 -8.25 8.25
CA THR A 207 2.94 -7.75 7.20
C THR A 207 2.14 -7.12 6.07
N GLY A 208 2.42 -5.87 5.78
CA GLY A 208 1.91 -5.11 4.64
C GLY A 208 3.03 -4.38 3.92
N LEU A 209 2.74 -3.87 2.75
CA LEU A 209 3.68 -3.12 1.92
C LEU A 209 3.01 -1.82 1.45
N LEU A 210 3.78 -0.75 1.48
CA LEU A 210 3.48 0.48 0.79
C LEU A 210 4.57 0.73 -0.26
N PHE A 211 4.17 0.87 -1.52
CA PHE A 211 5.06 1.28 -2.60
C PHE A 211 4.93 2.79 -2.78
N ILE A 212 6.06 3.47 -2.81
CA ILE A 212 6.17 4.91 -3.02
C ILE A 212 7.13 5.19 -4.18
N PRO A 213 7.04 6.35 -4.87
CA PRO A 213 8.00 6.69 -5.91
C PRO A 213 9.43 6.73 -5.37
N ASN A 214 10.41 6.29 -6.16
CA ASN A 214 11.82 6.46 -5.82
C ASN A 214 12.15 7.93 -5.57
N ASN A 215 13.05 8.20 -4.64
CA ASN A 215 13.52 9.54 -4.26
C ASN A 215 12.44 10.46 -3.65
N VAL A 216 11.29 9.91 -3.25
CA VAL A 216 10.28 10.63 -2.47
C VAL A 216 10.50 10.32 -0.99
N GLN A 217 10.73 11.37 -0.19
CA GLN A 217 10.70 11.27 1.26
C GLN A 217 9.30 11.55 1.74
N ILE A 218 8.77 10.66 2.57
CA ILE A 218 7.48 10.85 3.24
C ILE A 218 7.71 11.11 4.72
N GLU A 219 6.83 11.91 5.32
CA GLU A 219 6.80 12.05 6.76
C GLU A 219 6.33 10.74 7.39
N PRO A 220 7.11 10.15 8.33
CA PRO A 220 6.73 8.87 8.93
C PRO A 220 5.42 9.01 9.72
N TYR A 221 4.47 8.14 9.42
CA TYR A 221 3.23 8.01 10.19
C TYR A 221 3.54 7.47 11.60
N ILE A 222 4.39 6.46 11.71
CA ILE A 222 4.90 5.95 12.99
C ILE A 222 6.23 6.63 13.28
N LYS A 223 6.26 7.45 14.33
CA LYS A 223 7.45 8.19 14.78
C LYS A 223 8.38 7.29 15.61
N GLY A 224 9.69 7.51 15.54
CA GLY A 224 10.69 6.75 16.31
C GLY A 224 12.09 6.88 15.73
N GLY A 225 12.80 5.75 15.59
CA GLY A 225 14.16 5.70 15.03
C GLY A 225 14.20 5.88 13.51
N HIS A 226 15.40 5.75 12.95
CA HIS A 226 15.71 6.08 11.54
C HIS A 226 15.51 4.91 10.56
N GLN A 227 14.72 3.89 10.94
CA GLN A 227 14.51 2.72 10.10
C GLN A 227 13.79 3.09 8.78
N GLN A 228 14.00 2.26 7.77
CA GLN A 228 13.43 2.44 6.44
C GLN A 228 13.62 3.86 5.88
N ASN A 229 14.85 4.36 5.92
CA ASN A 229 15.24 5.70 5.44
C ASN A 229 14.43 6.83 6.09
N ASN A 230 14.14 6.75 7.39
CA ASN A 230 13.29 7.68 8.17
C ASN A 230 11.81 7.72 7.75
N MET A 231 11.34 6.78 6.95
CA MET A 231 9.96 6.78 6.46
C MET A 231 9.00 5.92 7.30
N ARG A 232 9.55 4.97 8.08
CA ARG A 232 8.77 4.16 9.01
C ARG A 232 9.67 3.65 10.13
N ALA A 233 9.47 4.13 11.34
CA ALA A 233 10.24 3.75 12.50
C ALA A 233 9.89 2.35 13.03
N GLY A 234 10.79 1.78 13.81
CA GLY A 234 10.66 0.45 14.43
C GLY A 234 11.57 -0.59 13.79
N THR A 235 12.12 -1.48 14.62
CA THR A 235 13.01 -2.56 14.17
C THR A 235 12.29 -3.41 13.12
N MET A 236 12.96 -3.65 12.00
CA MET A 236 12.37 -4.38 10.89
C MET A 236 12.33 -5.88 11.19
N ASP A 237 11.21 -6.50 10.86
CA ASP A 237 11.05 -7.96 10.85
C ASP A 237 11.69 -8.54 9.57
N VAL A 238 12.92 -9.01 9.71
CA VAL A 238 13.69 -9.62 8.60
C VAL A 238 12.98 -10.86 8.08
N ALA A 239 12.48 -11.71 8.97
CA ALA A 239 11.80 -12.94 8.60
C ALA A 239 10.47 -12.66 7.86
N GLY A 240 9.70 -11.68 8.36
CA GLY A 240 8.47 -11.22 7.69
C GLY A 240 8.72 -10.61 6.32
N ALA A 241 9.81 -9.83 6.15
CA ALA A 241 10.17 -9.27 4.85
C ALA A 241 10.51 -10.36 3.81
N VAL A 242 11.28 -11.38 4.22
CA VAL A 242 11.62 -12.51 3.33
C VAL A 242 10.38 -13.37 3.05
N ALA A 243 9.55 -13.63 4.06
CA ALA A 243 8.29 -14.35 3.88
C ALA A 243 7.32 -13.60 2.94
N ALA A 244 7.30 -12.26 3.01
CA ALA A 244 6.53 -11.43 2.07
C ALA A 244 6.99 -11.61 0.63
N SER A 245 8.31 -11.60 0.39
CA SER A 245 8.86 -11.84 -0.96
C SER A 245 8.51 -13.23 -1.48
N LYS A 246 8.50 -14.24 -0.59
CA LYS A 246 8.10 -15.60 -0.96
C LYS A 246 6.62 -15.66 -1.33
N ALA A 247 5.73 -15.07 -0.51
CA ALA A 247 4.29 -15.06 -0.78
C ALA A 247 3.94 -14.41 -2.14
N ILE A 248 4.60 -13.31 -2.49
CA ILE A 248 4.39 -12.63 -3.77
C ILE A 248 4.97 -13.44 -4.96
N SER A 249 5.95 -14.30 -4.72
CA SER A 249 6.59 -15.11 -5.77
C SER A 249 5.91 -16.46 -6.00
N ILE A 250 4.91 -16.84 -5.23
CA ILE A 250 4.10 -18.03 -5.47
C ILE A 250 3.09 -17.71 -6.58
N PRO A 251 2.94 -18.59 -7.59
CA PRO A 251 2.02 -18.38 -8.72
C PRO A 251 0.56 -18.35 -8.28
#